data_00cc3b15ac8751d5d4b8e8638b5579fe
#
_entry.id   00cc3b15ac8751d5d4b8e8638b5579fe
#
_cell.length_a   1.000
_cell.length_b   1.000
_cell.length_c   1.000
_cell.angle_alpha   90.00
_cell.angle_beta   90.00
_cell.angle_gamma   90.00
#
_symmetry.space_group_name_H-M   'P 1'
#
loop_
_entity.id
_entity.type
_entity.pdbx_description
1 polymer ?
#
loop_
_entity_poly.entity_id
_entity_poly.type
_entity_poly.pdbx_seq_one_letter_code
_entity_poly.pdbx_strand_id
1 'polypeptide(L)'
;FPSENVFSTKWYTGLKFTAIYDTRNNPLMPTKGLYWQTTLRGLQQLNENHLRSGTFHTDFTAYLNPDGHGTLVIANRSGLAANAGDPAFFQMVKLGGSVNLRGFYRGRFTGTSLAFNNLELRIKVFDFNSYLFPGKVGLIGFHDIGRVWSKGVQSNTWHNGYGGGIFFSPADLLLLQAVLGTSKESTMTYVGMGFRF
;
A
#
# COMPACT_ATOMS: atom_id res chain seq x y z
N PHE A 1 -14.63 -19.64 15.90
CA PHE A 1 -13.95 -18.70 16.81
C PHE A 1 -14.46 -18.98 18.21
N PRO A 2 -13.60 -19.14 19.24
CA PRO A 2 -14.07 -19.13 20.60
C PRO A 2 -14.80 -17.81 20.83
N SER A 3 -15.84 -17.83 21.66
CA SER A 3 -16.67 -16.66 22.01
C SER A 3 -15.82 -15.65 22.79
N GLU A 4 -14.87 -15.01 22.09
CA GLU A 4 -14.15 -13.87 22.64
C GLU A 4 -15.14 -12.74 22.82
N ASN A 5 -15.26 -12.26 24.05
CA ASN A 5 -16.05 -11.08 24.34
C ASN A 5 -15.40 -9.88 23.67
N VAL A 6 -15.82 -9.60 22.43
CA VAL A 6 -15.25 -8.56 21.55
C VAL A 6 -15.34 -7.16 22.19
N PHE A 7 -16.25 -7.00 23.15
CA PHE A 7 -16.51 -5.73 23.83
C PHE A 7 -15.76 -5.60 25.18
N SER A 8 -14.99 -6.61 25.61
CA SER A 8 -14.18 -6.49 26.83
C SER A 8 -12.97 -5.57 26.58
N THR A 9 -12.59 -4.79 27.60
CA THR A 9 -11.38 -3.98 27.57
C THR A 9 -10.16 -4.88 27.59
N LYS A 10 -9.32 -4.81 26.55
CA LYS A 10 -8.09 -5.62 26.42
C LYS A 10 -6.87 -4.70 26.48
N TRP A 11 -5.90 -5.07 27.31
CA TRP A 11 -4.63 -4.39 27.46
C TRP A 11 -3.55 -5.17 26.73
N TYR A 12 -2.76 -4.49 25.91
CA TYR A 12 -1.65 -5.07 25.18
C TYR A 12 -0.35 -4.33 25.50
N THR A 13 0.71 -5.10 25.63
CA THR A 13 2.09 -4.57 25.62
C THR A 13 2.84 -5.20 24.47
N GLY A 14 3.91 -4.53 24.00
CA GLY A 14 4.69 -5.09 22.92
C GLY A 14 5.80 -4.19 22.43
N LEU A 15 6.54 -4.75 21.46
CA LEU A 15 7.66 -4.09 20.82
C LEU A 15 7.39 -4.01 19.32
N LYS A 16 7.81 -2.89 18.72
CA LYS A 16 7.81 -2.67 17.28
C LYS A 16 9.22 -2.27 16.84
N PHE A 17 9.75 -3.01 15.89
CA PHE A 17 10.99 -2.69 15.20
C PHE A 17 10.67 -2.34 13.75
N THR A 18 11.25 -1.25 13.24
CA THR A 18 11.10 -0.85 11.84
C THR A 18 12.46 -0.54 11.27
N ALA A 19 12.82 -1.20 10.16
CA ALA A 19 13.98 -0.92 9.36
C ALA A 19 13.56 -0.27 8.04
N ILE A 20 14.23 0.80 7.63
CA ILE A 20 13.97 1.53 6.39
C ILE A 20 15.29 1.70 5.64
N TYR A 21 15.26 1.38 4.35
CA TYR A 21 16.32 1.68 3.40
C TYR A 21 15.73 2.52 2.26
N ASP A 22 16.21 3.74 2.08
CA ASP A 22 15.67 4.70 1.12
C ASP A 22 16.79 5.32 0.30
N THR A 23 16.78 5.08 -1.01
CA THR A 23 17.71 5.65 -1.99
C THR A 23 16.97 6.44 -3.07
N ARG A 24 15.71 6.80 -2.83
CA ARG A 24 14.93 7.60 -3.78
C ARG A 24 15.58 8.97 -3.99
N ASN A 25 15.57 9.42 -5.22
CA ASN A 25 16.09 10.76 -5.56
C ASN A 25 15.18 11.89 -5.04
N ASN A 26 13.91 11.64 -4.83
CA ASN A 26 12.94 12.61 -4.30
C ASN A 26 11.85 11.84 -3.54
N PRO A 27 11.53 12.18 -2.28
CA PRO A 27 10.48 11.49 -1.52
C PRO A 27 9.06 11.79 -2.00
N LEU A 28 8.81 12.97 -2.59
CA LEU A 28 7.49 13.39 -3.06
C LEU A 28 7.17 12.86 -4.47
N MET A 29 8.14 12.99 -5.38
CA MET A 29 8.02 12.58 -6.78
C MET A 29 9.22 11.70 -7.18
N PRO A 30 9.31 10.49 -6.64
CA PRO A 30 10.43 9.62 -6.95
C PRO A 30 10.40 9.18 -8.42
N THR A 31 11.52 9.38 -9.11
CA THR A 31 11.71 8.93 -10.49
C THR A 31 12.70 7.78 -10.60
N LYS A 32 13.60 7.63 -9.62
CA LYS A 32 14.60 6.55 -9.55
C LYS A 32 14.97 6.23 -8.11
N GLY A 33 15.47 5.03 -7.91
CA GLY A 33 15.93 4.54 -6.61
C GLY A 33 15.05 3.44 -6.05
N LEU A 34 15.33 3.06 -4.83
CA LEU A 34 14.67 1.98 -4.11
C LEU A 34 14.15 2.50 -2.77
N TYR A 35 13.02 1.98 -2.34
CA TYR A 35 12.50 2.15 -1.00
C TYR A 35 12.14 0.79 -0.43
N TRP A 36 12.70 0.43 0.70
CA TRP A 36 12.38 -0.81 1.39
C TRP A 36 12.10 -0.53 2.86
N GLN A 37 10.96 -1.01 3.33
CA GLN A 37 10.56 -0.91 4.71
C GLN A 37 10.17 -2.28 5.23
N THR A 38 10.70 -2.67 6.37
CA THR A 38 10.30 -3.89 7.09
C THR A 38 9.92 -3.53 8.52
N THR A 39 8.79 -4.03 8.96
CA THR A 39 8.28 -3.86 10.32
C THR A 39 8.02 -5.22 10.96
N LEU A 40 8.59 -5.41 12.14
CA LEU A 40 8.32 -6.51 13.05
C LEU A 40 7.58 -5.95 14.27
N ARG A 41 6.48 -6.56 14.64
CA ARG A 41 5.73 -6.19 15.84
C ARG A 41 5.36 -7.44 16.63
N GLY A 42 5.72 -7.47 17.89
CA GLY A 42 5.27 -8.48 18.85
C GLY A 42 4.32 -7.84 19.86
N LEU A 43 3.17 -8.46 20.11
CA LEU A 43 2.18 -8.04 21.08
C LEU A 43 1.86 -9.19 22.02
N GLN A 44 1.68 -8.86 23.31
CA GLN A 44 1.17 -9.75 24.34
C GLN A 44 -0.03 -9.10 25.03
N GLN A 45 -1.12 -9.83 25.13
CA GLN A 45 -2.27 -9.43 25.93
C GLN A 45 -1.93 -9.60 27.41
N LEU A 46 -2.21 -8.60 28.24
CA LEU A 46 -1.87 -8.59 29.68
C LEU A 46 -2.97 -9.15 30.54
N ASN A 47 -4.23 -8.99 30.12
CA ASN A 47 -5.40 -9.47 30.84
C ASN A 47 -6.03 -10.66 30.08
N GLU A 48 -6.72 -11.54 30.83
CA GLU A 48 -7.35 -12.78 30.34
C GLU A 48 -6.32 -13.73 29.69
N ASN A 49 -6.59 -14.31 28.58
CA ASN A 49 -5.92 -15.46 27.96
C ASN A 49 -4.42 -15.31 27.64
N HIS A 50 -3.75 -14.18 27.96
CA HIS A 50 -2.34 -13.90 27.70
C HIS A 50 -1.91 -14.22 26.26
N LEU A 51 -2.77 -13.98 25.28
CA LEU A 51 -2.53 -14.28 23.89
C LEU A 51 -1.30 -13.51 23.37
N ARG A 52 -0.49 -14.19 22.58
CA ARG A 52 0.70 -13.62 21.94
C ARG A 52 0.52 -13.59 20.45
N SER A 53 0.83 -12.45 19.84
CA SER A 53 0.80 -12.30 18.40
C SER A 53 2.06 -11.59 17.89
N GLY A 54 2.58 -12.06 16.76
CA GLY A 54 3.64 -11.41 16.02
C GLY A 54 3.12 -10.97 14.64
N THR A 55 3.53 -9.81 14.18
CA THR A 55 3.25 -9.35 12.82
C THR A 55 4.56 -9.01 12.11
N PHE A 56 4.76 -9.61 10.96
CA PHE A 56 5.79 -9.25 10.00
C PHE A 56 5.14 -8.52 8.83
N HIS A 57 5.71 -7.39 8.43
CA HIS A 57 5.27 -6.65 7.25
C HIS A 57 6.51 -6.11 6.53
N THR A 58 6.59 -6.32 5.22
CA THR A 58 7.66 -5.77 4.39
C THR A 58 7.10 -5.25 3.07
N ASP A 59 7.59 -4.08 2.68
CA ASP A 59 7.31 -3.42 1.41
C ASP A 59 8.62 -3.07 0.71
N PHE A 60 8.72 -3.42 -0.54
CA PHE A 60 9.83 -3.07 -1.42
C PHE A 60 9.29 -2.33 -2.64
N THR A 61 9.81 -1.15 -2.91
CA THR A 61 9.43 -0.33 -4.08
C THR A 61 10.68 0.02 -4.89
N ALA A 62 10.60 -0.19 -6.20
CA ALA A 62 11.61 0.19 -7.16
C ALA A 62 11.05 1.23 -8.13
N TYR A 63 11.86 2.23 -8.45
CA TYR A 63 11.53 3.28 -9.41
C TYR A 63 12.54 3.27 -10.54
N LEU A 64 12.03 3.19 -11.76
CA LEU A 64 12.80 3.19 -12.99
C LEU A 64 12.40 4.39 -13.84
N ASN A 65 13.38 5.07 -14.39
CA ASN A 65 13.24 6.22 -15.26
C ASN A 65 13.97 5.93 -16.58
N PRO A 66 13.30 5.25 -17.53
CA PRO A 66 13.96 4.80 -18.76
C PRO A 66 14.42 5.93 -19.66
N ASP A 67 13.75 7.08 -19.64
CA ASP A 67 14.10 8.26 -20.46
C ASP A 67 15.15 9.16 -19.81
N GLY A 68 15.52 8.90 -18.57
CA GLY A 68 16.49 9.71 -17.82
C GLY A 68 15.98 11.11 -17.41
N HIS A 69 14.90 11.59 -17.99
CA HIS A 69 14.33 12.94 -17.81
C HIS A 69 13.13 12.98 -16.86
N GLY A 70 12.62 11.81 -16.45
CA GLY A 70 11.45 11.70 -15.57
C GLY A 70 10.12 11.93 -16.30
N THR A 71 10.12 11.87 -17.63
CA THR A 71 8.88 11.92 -18.41
C THR A 71 8.08 10.63 -18.29
N LEU A 72 8.79 9.50 -18.28
CA LEU A 72 8.25 8.17 -18.03
C LEU A 72 8.88 7.58 -16.78
N VAL A 73 8.05 7.27 -15.79
CA VAL A 73 8.49 6.58 -14.56
C VAL A 73 7.68 5.30 -14.40
N ILE A 74 8.40 4.20 -14.21
CA ILE A 74 7.83 2.90 -13.84
C ILE A 74 8.09 2.68 -12.36
N ALA A 75 7.04 2.61 -11.56
CA ALA A 75 7.12 2.32 -10.14
C ALA A 75 6.51 0.93 -9.88
N ASN A 76 7.26 0.05 -9.23
CA ASN A 76 6.79 -1.28 -8.85
C ASN A 76 6.98 -1.48 -7.35
N ARG A 77 5.88 -1.77 -6.65
CA ARG A 77 5.86 -2.07 -5.23
C ARG A 77 5.37 -3.49 -5.00
N SER A 78 6.17 -4.26 -4.26
CA SER A 78 5.79 -5.59 -3.77
C SER A 78 5.73 -5.59 -2.26
N GLY A 79 4.71 -6.20 -1.69
CA GLY A 79 4.56 -6.28 -0.24
C GLY A 79 4.12 -7.66 0.23
N LEU A 80 4.63 -8.01 1.41
CA LEU A 80 4.30 -9.24 2.13
C LEU A 80 3.94 -8.88 3.57
N ALA A 81 2.92 -9.54 4.10
CA ALA A 81 2.63 -9.46 5.52
C ALA A 81 2.17 -10.83 6.04
N ALA A 82 2.55 -11.14 7.28
CA ALA A 82 2.18 -12.38 7.94
C ALA A 82 2.01 -12.18 9.44
N ASN A 83 1.04 -12.88 10.01
CA ASN A 83 0.83 -12.98 11.45
C ASN A 83 1.24 -14.36 11.95
N ALA A 84 1.87 -14.39 13.13
CA ALA A 84 2.22 -15.59 13.89
C ALA A 84 1.55 -15.57 15.25
N GLY A 85 1.36 -16.73 15.87
CA GLY A 85 0.68 -16.90 17.13
C GLY A 85 -0.84 -16.83 16.99
N ASP A 86 -1.49 -16.19 17.96
CA ASP A 86 -2.94 -16.07 18.07
C ASP A 86 -3.37 -14.60 17.89
N PRO A 87 -3.35 -14.07 16.66
CA PRO A 87 -3.73 -12.70 16.39
C PRO A 87 -5.23 -12.52 16.60
N ALA A 88 -5.61 -11.49 17.33
CA ALA A 88 -7.00 -11.05 17.40
C ALA A 88 -7.48 -10.60 16.01
N PHE A 89 -8.79 -10.63 15.75
CA PHE A 89 -9.37 -10.29 14.45
C PHE A 89 -8.91 -8.93 13.89
N PHE A 90 -8.79 -7.93 14.76
CA PHE A 90 -8.32 -6.59 14.34
C PHE A 90 -6.84 -6.51 14.01
N GLN A 91 -6.03 -7.51 14.40
CA GLN A 91 -4.61 -7.63 14.11
C GLN A 91 -4.35 -8.37 12.80
N MET A 92 -5.35 -9.01 12.22
CA MET A 92 -5.21 -9.74 10.96
C MET A 92 -4.78 -8.81 9.83
N VAL A 93 -4.02 -9.35 8.87
CA VAL A 93 -3.60 -8.60 7.69
C VAL A 93 -4.77 -8.40 6.74
N LYS A 94 -4.81 -7.22 6.10
CA LYS A 94 -5.94 -6.78 5.27
C LYS A 94 -5.48 -6.37 3.89
N LEU A 95 -6.16 -6.87 2.86
CA LEU A 95 -5.95 -6.55 1.46
C LEU A 95 -7.20 -5.85 0.91
N GLY A 96 -7.01 -4.79 0.13
CA GLY A 96 -8.07 -3.99 -0.47
C GLY A 96 -7.96 -2.49 -0.16
N GLY A 97 -8.48 -1.68 -1.07
CA GLY A 97 -8.50 -0.22 -1.01
C GLY A 97 -7.22 0.45 -1.52
N SER A 98 -7.12 1.74 -1.27
CA SER A 98 -6.00 2.57 -1.76
C SER A 98 -4.62 2.12 -1.26
N VAL A 99 -4.54 1.30 -0.22
CA VAL A 99 -3.27 0.90 0.40
C VAL A 99 -2.51 -0.13 -0.43
N ASN A 100 -3.17 -1.18 -0.92
CA ASN A 100 -2.50 -2.31 -1.56
C ASN A 100 -3.25 -2.96 -2.73
N LEU A 101 -4.56 -2.71 -2.90
CA LEU A 101 -5.34 -3.28 -4.00
C LEU A 101 -6.51 -2.34 -4.36
N ARG A 102 -6.28 -1.44 -5.33
CA ARG A 102 -7.30 -0.49 -5.82
C ARG A 102 -8.41 -1.21 -6.59
N GLY A 103 -9.63 -0.64 -6.61
CA GLY A 103 -10.80 -1.27 -7.19
C GLY A 103 -11.58 -2.15 -6.21
N PHE A 104 -11.09 -2.35 -4.99
CA PHE A 104 -11.78 -3.09 -3.92
C PHE A 104 -11.95 -2.20 -2.68
N TYR A 105 -12.97 -2.49 -1.86
CA TYR A 105 -13.17 -1.82 -0.58
C TYR A 105 -11.98 -2.05 0.36
N ARG A 106 -11.72 -1.08 1.22
CA ARG A 106 -10.64 -1.16 2.20
C ARG A 106 -10.81 -2.39 3.09
N GLY A 107 -9.77 -3.26 3.13
CA GLY A 107 -9.81 -4.48 3.93
C GLY A 107 -10.83 -5.52 3.46
N ARG A 108 -11.21 -5.50 2.18
CA ARG A 108 -12.15 -6.46 1.58
C ARG A 108 -11.77 -7.90 1.85
N PHE A 109 -10.49 -8.19 1.83
CA PHE A 109 -9.94 -9.51 2.11
C PHE A 109 -9.10 -9.45 3.38
N THR A 110 -9.33 -10.39 4.28
CA THR A 110 -8.64 -10.48 5.57
C THR A 110 -8.09 -11.88 5.74
N GLY A 111 -6.85 -12.00 6.24
CA GLY A 111 -6.22 -13.29 6.42
C GLY A 111 -5.08 -13.26 7.43
N THR A 112 -4.38 -14.41 7.57
CA THR A 112 -3.20 -14.53 8.41
C THR A 112 -1.93 -14.10 7.69
N SER A 113 -1.91 -14.16 6.36
CA SER A 113 -0.83 -13.64 5.53
C SER A 113 -1.37 -13.07 4.22
N LEU A 114 -0.61 -12.19 3.60
CA LEU A 114 -0.91 -11.61 2.30
C LEU A 114 0.36 -11.37 1.49
N ALA A 115 0.17 -11.32 0.18
CA ALA A 115 1.15 -10.82 -0.76
C ALA A 115 0.45 -9.92 -1.79
N PHE A 116 1.12 -8.88 -2.23
CA PHE A 116 0.63 -8.02 -3.31
C PHE A 116 1.77 -7.47 -4.16
N ASN A 117 1.42 -7.07 -5.36
CA ASN A 117 2.27 -6.29 -6.26
C ASN A 117 1.45 -5.17 -6.86
N ASN A 118 2.02 -3.99 -6.92
CA ASN A 118 1.46 -2.81 -7.54
C ASN A 118 2.44 -2.28 -8.60
N LEU A 119 2.03 -2.31 -9.83
CA LEU A 119 2.75 -1.70 -10.95
C LEU A 119 2.07 -0.38 -11.30
N GLU A 120 2.83 0.69 -11.42
CA GLU A 120 2.34 2.01 -11.77
C GLU A 120 3.22 2.66 -12.84
N LEU A 121 2.60 3.14 -13.90
CA LEU A 121 3.22 3.94 -14.94
C LEU A 121 2.80 5.39 -14.74
N ARG A 122 3.76 6.29 -14.70
CA ARG A 122 3.56 7.74 -14.57
C ARG A 122 4.16 8.40 -15.80
N ILE A 123 3.36 9.16 -16.51
CA ILE A 123 3.77 9.87 -17.72
C ILE A 123 3.54 11.35 -17.50
N LYS A 124 4.61 12.14 -17.46
CA LYS A 124 4.53 13.59 -17.45
C LYS A 124 4.16 14.05 -18.88
N VAL A 125 3.02 14.73 -19.02
CA VAL A 125 2.51 15.16 -20.33
C VAL A 125 3.04 16.52 -20.69
N PHE A 126 3.00 17.49 -19.77
CA PHE A 126 3.55 18.83 -20.01
C PHE A 126 3.96 19.52 -18.70
N ASP A 127 4.94 20.40 -18.86
CA ASP A 127 5.31 21.39 -17.86
C ASP A 127 4.65 22.72 -18.24
N PHE A 128 4.10 23.44 -17.26
CA PHE A 128 3.57 24.77 -17.49
C PHE A 128 4.26 25.78 -16.58
N ASN A 129 4.51 26.95 -17.13
CA ASN A 129 5.04 28.10 -16.41
C ASN A 129 3.94 29.16 -16.36
N SER A 130 3.26 29.24 -15.22
CA SER A 130 2.31 30.32 -14.94
C SER A 130 3.01 31.44 -14.20
N TYR A 131 2.46 32.67 -14.31
CA TYR A 131 2.90 33.82 -13.52
C TYR A 131 2.89 33.57 -11.99
N LEU A 132 1.98 32.74 -11.52
CA LEU A 132 1.84 32.41 -10.08
C LEU A 132 2.79 31.28 -9.64
N PHE A 133 2.94 30.23 -10.43
CA PHE A 133 3.81 29.11 -10.14
C PHE A 133 4.05 28.23 -11.37
N PRO A 134 5.23 27.59 -11.48
CA PRO A 134 5.44 26.51 -12.42
C PRO A 134 4.70 25.25 -11.96
N GLY A 135 4.45 24.32 -12.85
CA GLY A 135 3.85 23.05 -12.46
C GLY A 135 3.94 21.97 -13.52
N LYS A 136 3.62 20.76 -13.10
CA LYS A 136 3.67 19.54 -13.93
C LYS A 136 2.31 18.87 -13.92
N VAL A 137 1.89 18.41 -15.09
CA VAL A 137 0.67 17.60 -15.26
C VAL A 137 1.04 16.31 -15.95
N GLY A 138 0.45 15.22 -15.48
CA GLY A 138 0.70 13.92 -16.10
C GLY A 138 -0.43 12.93 -15.88
N LEU A 139 -0.22 11.76 -16.47
CA LEU A 139 -1.12 10.61 -16.41
C LEU A 139 -0.54 9.52 -15.54
N ILE A 140 -1.43 8.75 -14.93
CA ILE A 140 -1.12 7.55 -14.15
C ILE A 140 -1.91 6.40 -14.74
N GLY A 141 -1.23 5.27 -15.00
CA GLY A 141 -1.85 3.99 -15.27
C GLY A 141 -1.34 2.96 -14.26
N PHE A 142 -2.19 2.03 -13.82
CA PHE A 142 -1.75 1.04 -12.83
C PHE A 142 -2.43 -0.32 -12.97
N HIS A 143 -1.72 -1.33 -12.46
CA HIS A 143 -2.23 -2.67 -12.24
C HIS A 143 -1.80 -3.16 -10.85
N ASP A 144 -2.78 -3.50 -10.03
CA ASP A 144 -2.60 -4.04 -8.69
C ASP A 144 -3.02 -5.51 -8.67
N ILE A 145 -2.23 -6.39 -8.07
CA ILE A 145 -2.57 -7.79 -7.86
C ILE A 145 -2.25 -8.17 -6.43
N GLY A 146 -3.10 -8.98 -5.81
CA GLY A 146 -2.87 -9.44 -4.45
C GLY A 146 -3.69 -10.64 -4.06
N ARG A 147 -3.23 -11.31 -2.99
CA ARG A 147 -3.85 -12.51 -2.43
C ARG A 147 -3.68 -12.54 -0.92
N VAL A 148 -4.66 -13.11 -0.24
CA VAL A 148 -4.60 -13.42 1.19
C VAL A 148 -4.66 -14.93 1.41
N TRP A 149 -4.04 -15.38 2.48
CA TRP A 149 -4.13 -16.75 2.99
C TRP A 149 -4.70 -16.70 4.41
N SER A 150 -5.61 -17.65 4.71
CA SER A 150 -6.20 -17.83 6.03
C SER A 150 -6.11 -19.27 6.44
N LYS A 151 -5.86 -19.53 7.72
CA LYS A 151 -5.84 -20.91 8.25
C LYS A 151 -7.22 -21.55 8.01
N GLY A 152 -7.25 -22.75 7.43
CA GLY A 152 -8.47 -23.52 7.19
C GLY A 152 -9.27 -23.12 5.96
N VAL A 153 -8.85 -22.11 5.19
CA VAL A 153 -9.51 -21.70 3.95
C VAL A 153 -8.54 -21.87 2.78
N GLN A 154 -8.84 -22.82 1.90
CA GLN A 154 -8.09 -22.99 0.65
C GLN A 154 -8.65 -22.05 -0.42
N SER A 155 -8.15 -20.83 -0.47
CA SER A 155 -8.42 -19.92 -1.59
C SER A 155 -7.16 -19.77 -2.41
N ASN A 156 -7.23 -20.10 -3.70
CA ASN A 156 -6.15 -19.93 -4.67
C ASN A 156 -6.33 -18.71 -5.56
N THR A 157 -7.24 -17.81 -5.17
CA THR A 157 -7.63 -16.68 -6.01
C THR A 157 -6.70 -15.48 -5.81
N TRP A 158 -6.13 -15.03 -6.91
CA TRP A 158 -5.48 -13.73 -7.00
C TRP A 158 -6.51 -12.68 -7.44
N HIS A 159 -6.54 -11.56 -6.75
CA HIS A 159 -7.44 -10.45 -7.02
C HIS A 159 -6.69 -9.38 -7.80
N ASN A 160 -7.30 -8.88 -8.87
CA ASN A 160 -6.72 -7.89 -9.76
C ASN A 160 -7.54 -6.60 -9.73
N GLY A 161 -6.86 -5.47 -9.61
CA GLY A 161 -7.41 -4.15 -9.79
C GLY A 161 -6.56 -3.36 -10.78
N TYR A 162 -7.16 -2.58 -11.66
CA TYR A 162 -6.48 -1.77 -12.65
C TYR A 162 -7.17 -0.44 -12.82
N GLY A 163 -6.48 0.50 -13.40
CA GLY A 163 -7.08 1.81 -13.61
C GLY A 163 -6.08 2.85 -14.06
N GLY A 164 -6.52 4.09 -13.98
CA GLY A 164 -5.72 5.23 -14.38
C GLY A 164 -6.26 6.54 -13.85
N GLY A 165 -5.53 7.59 -14.08
CA GLY A 165 -5.90 8.93 -13.63
C GLY A 165 -4.89 9.98 -14.02
N ILE A 166 -4.94 11.08 -13.33
CA ILE A 166 -4.11 12.26 -13.56
C ILE A 166 -3.38 12.63 -12.28
N PHE A 167 -2.23 13.26 -12.45
CA PHE A 167 -1.56 13.96 -11.37
C PHE A 167 -1.22 15.40 -11.76
N PHE A 168 -1.13 16.24 -10.74
CA PHE A 168 -0.78 17.65 -10.85
C PHE A 168 0.19 18.01 -9.72
N SER A 169 1.35 18.59 -10.08
CA SER A 169 2.34 19.04 -9.11
C SER A 169 2.66 20.52 -9.32
N PRO A 170 2.08 21.42 -8.51
CA PRO A 170 2.44 22.84 -8.53
C PRO A 170 3.78 23.05 -7.82
N ALA A 171 4.68 23.76 -8.50
CA ALA A 171 5.98 24.20 -7.99
C ALA A 171 6.86 23.09 -7.36
N ASP A 172 6.58 21.81 -7.66
CA ASP A 172 7.21 20.64 -7.03
C ASP A 172 7.11 20.61 -5.47
N LEU A 173 6.22 21.42 -4.90
CA LEU A 173 6.00 21.52 -3.45
C LEU A 173 5.00 20.50 -2.94
N LEU A 174 4.04 20.13 -3.76
CA LEU A 174 3.04 19.13 -3.46
C LEU A 174 2.63 18.38 -4.73
N LEU A 175 2.02 17.24 -4.54
CA LEU A 175 1.47 16.43 -5.62
C LEU A 175 0.01 16.12 -5.31
N LEU A 176 -0.88 16.46 -6.21
CA LEU A 176 -2.28 16.07 -6.19
C LEU A 176 -2.51 14.99 -7.23
N GLN A 177 -3.27 13.96 -6.87
CA GLN A 177 -3.63 12.92 -7.82
C GLN A 177 -5.11 12.54 -7.70
N ALA A 178 -5.71 12.18 -8.82
CA ALA A 178 -7.04 11.61 -8.91
C ALA A 178 -7.00 10.41 -9.85
N VAL A 179 -7.33 9.23 -9.33
CA VAL A 179 -7.31 7.98 -10.10
C VAL A 179 -8.62 7.21 -9.94
N LEU A 180 -9.05 6.55 -11.02
CA LEU A 180 -10.13 5.59 -11.03
C LEU A 180 -9.55 4.19 -11.00
N GLY A 181 -9.95 3.38 -10.04
CA GLY A 181 -9.57 1.98 -9.91
C GLY A 181 -10.78 1.07 -10.06
N THR A 182 -10.68 0.09 -10.94
CA THR A 182 -11.75 -0.88 -11.19
C THR A 182 -11.28 -2.30 -10.95
N SER A 183 -12.22 -3.14 -10.57
CA SER A 183 -12.05 -4.57 -10.34
C SER A 183 -13.30 -5.33 -10.78
N LYS A 184 -13.35 -6.62 -10.52
CA LYS A 184 -14.57 -7.43 -10.74
C LYS A 184 -15.73 -7.05 -9.81
N GLU A 185 -15.46 -6.40 -8.67
CA GLU A 185 -16.46 -6.10 -7.64
C GLU A 185 -16.95 -4.65 -7.68
N SER A 186 -16.05 -3.70 -7.99
CA SER A 186 -16.40 -2.28 -7.90
C SER A 186 -15.45 -1.39 -8.71
N THR A 187 -15.91 -0.17 -8.97
CA THR A 187 -15.11 0.95 -9.48
C THR A 187 -15.10 2.05 -8.44
N MET A 188 -13.92 2.55 -8.11
CA MET A 188 -13.72 3.54 -7.06
C MET A 188 -12.82 4.67 -7.51
N THR A 189 -13.13 5.88 -7.06
CA THR A 189 -12.29 7.06 -7.24
C THR A 189 -11.41 7.25 -6.01
N TYR A 190 -10.15 7.52 -6.25
CA TYR A 190 -9.17 7.85 -5.21
C TYR A 190 -8.59 9.24 -5.50
N VAL A 191 -8.72 10.14 -4.54
CA VAL A 191 -8.09 11.47 -4.57
C VAL A 191 -7.12 11.54 -3.39
N GLY A 192 -5.94 12.06 -3.61
CA GLY A 192 -4.93 12.12 -2.58
C GLY A 192 -3.81 13.10 -2.88
N MET A 193 -3.00 13.36 -1.85
CA MET A 193 -1.78 14.13 -1.93
C MET A 193 -0.58 13.16 -1.86
N GLY A 194 0.41 13.39 -2.73
CA GLY A 194 1.55 12.49 -2.93
C GLY A 194 1.23 11.29 -3.82
N PHE A 195 2.27 10.65 -4.37
CA PHE A 195 2.10 9.33 -4.94
C PHE A 195 1.86 8.31 -3.83
N ARG A 196 1.23 7.21 -4.19
CA ARG A 196 0.88 6.17 -3.22
C ARG A 196 2.11 5.48 -2.64
N PHE A 197 3.18 5.43 -3.38
CA PHE A 197 4.47 4.84 -3.02
C PHE A 197 5.58 5.45 -3.87
#